data_e19e9c7d1213ba7ef1927908034ce6e3
#
_entry.id   e19e9c7d1213ba7ef1927908034ce6e3
#
_cell.length_a   1.000
_cell.length_b   1.000
_cell.length_c   1.000
_cell.angle_alpha   90.00
_cell.angle_beta   90.00
_cell.angle_gamma   90.00
#
_symmetry.space_group_name_H-M   'P 1'
#
loop_
_entity.id
_entity.type
_entity.pdbx_description
1 polymer ?
#
loop_
_entity_poly.entity_id
_entity_poly.type
_entity_poly.pdbx_seq_one_letter_code
_entity_poly.pdbx_strand_id
1 'polypeptide(L)'
;MSTYQEDRQLSVVIGTAPATGDTPRQLAYVFADGQFRGTDTSAPSAHITVKSQRNDHEVVLRYDTFNPQDPINSPSGHADVRFRWKGNAFSTLDPIPSNDPNATDSRR
;
A
#
# COMPACT_ATOMS: atom_id res chain seq x y z
N MET A 1 3.27 -9.32 5.71
CA MET A 1 4.47 -8.47 5.84
C MET A 1 4.17 -7.26 6.71
N SER A 2 5.07 -6.86 7.57
CA SER A 2 4.82 -5.80 8.54
C SER A 2 6.11 -5.07 8.89
N THR A 3 6.00 -3.76 9.13
CA THR A 3 7.07 -2.94 9.70
C THR A 3 6.69 -2.44 11.10
N TYR A 4 5.60 -2.97 11.66
CA TYR A 4 5.08 -2.48 12.93
C TYR A 4 6.08 -2.66 14.08
N GLN A 5 6.34 -1.56 14.78
CA GLN A 5 7.05 -1.50 16.05
C GLN A 5 6.42 -0.40 16.88
N GLU A 6 6.16 -0.66 18.16
CA GLU A 6 5.45 0.29 19.01
C GLU A 6 6.20 1.61 19.21
N ASP A 7 7.52 1.59 19.14
CA ASP A 7 8.38 2.75 19.33
C ASP A 7 8.61 3.56 18.05
N ARG A 8 8.08 3.08 16.89
CA ARG A 8 8.16 3.84 15.63
C ARG A 8 7.04 4.84 15.53
N GLN A 9 7.36 6.03 14.99
CA GLN A 9 6.34 7.02 14.68
C GLN A 9 5.40 6.54 13.58
N LEU A 10 5.93 5.87 12.55
CA LEU A 10 5.13 5.32 11.46
C LEU A 10 5.49 3.87 11.21
N SER A 11 4.48 3.02 11.17
CA SER A 11 4.64 1.61 10.80
C SER A 11 3.44 1.14 9.99
N VAL A 12 3.61 0.03 9.27
CA VAL A 12 2.60 -0.47 8.33
C VAL A 12 2.47 -1.98 8.46
N VAL A 13 1.22 -2.45 8.45
CA VAL A 13 0.89 -3.88 8.36
C VAL A 13 0.07 -4.08 7.10
N ILE A 14 0.51 -5.00 6.23
CA ILE A 14 -0.25 -5.37 5.04
C ILE A 14 -1.24 -6.46 5.42
N GLY A 15 -2.53 -6.16 5.26
CA GLY A 15 -3.60 -7.11 5.47
C GLY A 15 -4.19 -7.57 4.16
N THR A 16 -4.54 -8.86 4.08
CA THR A 16 -5.19 -9.45 2.90
C THR A 16 -6.61 -9.84 3.29
N ALA A 17 -7.59 -9.24 2.61
CA ALA A 17 -9.00 -9.64 2.79
C ALA A 17 -9.25 -10.97 2.09
N PRO A 18 -10.22 -11.77 2.56
CA PRO A 18 -10.64 -12.98 1.85
C PRO A 18 -11.02 -12.61 0.42
N ALA A 19 -10.45 -13.35 -0.54
CA ALA A 19 -10.73 -13.12 -1.94
C ALA A 19 -12.17 -13.54 -2.26
N THR A 20 -12.89 -12.65 -2.96
CA THR A 20 -14.10 -13.06 -3.69
C THR A 20 -13.68 -13.28 -5.13
N GLY A 21 -13.60 -14.53 -5.55
CA GLY A 21 -13.04 -14.91 -6.84
C GLY A 21 -11.51 -15.02 -6.76
N ASP A 22 -10.85 -14.71 -7.85
CA ASP A 22 -9.40 -14.95 -8.01
C ASP A 22 -8.52 -13.74 -7.67
N THR A 23 -9.12 -12.63 -7.26
CA THR A 23 -8.38 -11.39 -7.06
C THR A 23 -8.08 -11.16 -5.59
N PRO A 24 -6.81 -11.18 -5.17
CA PRO A 24 -6.46 -10.81 -3.81
C PRO A 24 -6.77 -9.33 -3.58
N ARG A 25 -7.12 -8.99 -2.33
CA ARG A 25 -7.44 -7.63 -1.93
C ARG A 25 -6.61 -7.28 -0.71
N GLN A 26 -5.70 -6.33 -0.90
CA GLN A 26 -4.78 -5.92 0.14
C GLN A 26 -4.96 -4.45 0.49
N LEU A 27 -4.83 -4.16 1.78
CA LEU A 27 -4.79 -2.81 2.32
C LEU A 27 -3.56 -2.69 3.22
N ALA A 28 -2.97 -1.52 3.22
CA ALA A 28 -1.92 -1.19 4.17
C ALA A 28 -2.56 -0.50 5.38
N TYR A 29 -2.46 -1.12 6.55
CA TYR A 29 -2.94 -0.55 7.81
C TYR A 29 -1.81 0.26 8.41
N VAL A 30 -2.05 1.56 8.56
CA VAL A 30 -1.04 2.52 8.98
C VAL A 30 -1.19 2.80 10.47
N PHE A 31 -0.09 2.67 11.20
CA PHE A 31 -0.01 2.95 12.63
C PHE A 31 1.01 4.05 12.87
N ALA A 32 0.69 4.94 13.80
CA ALA A 32 1.63 5.94 14.25
C ALA A 32 1.61 5.96 15.77
N ASP A 33 2.80 5.93 16.38
CA ASP A 33 2.97 5.88 17.83
C ASP A 33 2.17 4.74 18.48
N GLY A 34 2.11 3.58 17.80
CA GLY A 34 1.40 2.40 18.27
C GLY A 34 -0.12 2.44 18.09
N GLN A 35 -0.67 3.48 17.46
CA GLN A 35 -2.11 3.64 17.28
C GLN A 35 -2.49 3.56 15.81
N PHE A 36 -3.63 2.89 15.52
CA PHE A 36 -4.15 2.80 14.17
C PHE A 36 -4.57 4.18 13.66
N ARG A 37 -4.12 4.56 12.47
CA ARG A 37 -4.39 5.86 11.86
C ARG A 37 -5.17 5.80 10.55
N GLY A 38 -5.46 4.61 10.05
CA GLY A 38 -6.21 4.42 8.82
C GLY A 38 -5.49 3.51 7.85
N THR A 39 -6.06 3.41 6.65
CA THR A 39 -5.49 2.60 5.57
C THR A 39 -4.84 3.51 4.54
N ASP A 40 -3.98 2.92 3.68
CA ASP A 40 -3.31 3.64 2.60
C ASP A 40 -4.30 4.26 1.60
N THR A 41 -5.34 3.49 1.27
CA THR A 41 -6.39 3.91 0.33
C THR A 41 -7.73 3.39 0.82
N SER A 42 -8.83 3.97 0.29
CA SER A 42 -10.18 3.51 0.61
C SER A 42 -10.54 2.22 -0.12
N ALA A 43 -9.95 1.99 -1.30
CA ALA A 43 -10.19 0.79 -2.09
C ALA A 43 -8.95 -0.12 -2.05
N PRO A 44 -9.13 -1.44 -1.93
CA PRO A 44 -8.00 -2.35 -1.85
C PRO A 44 -7.22 -2.40 -3.17
N SER A 45 -5.95 -2.80 -3.05
CA SER A 45 -5.07 -3.06 -4.18
C SER A 45 -4.89 -4.55 -4.38
N ALA A 46 -4.45 -4.97 -5.56
CA ALA A 46 -4.21 -6.38 -5.82
C ALA A 46 -3.02 -6.90 -5.02
N HIS A 47 -1.94 -6.14 -4.98
CA HIS A 47 -0.73 -6.57 -4.30
C HIS A 47 0.09 -5.38 -3.81
N ILE A 48 0.41 -5.39 -2.52
CA ILE A 48 1.20 -4.35 -1.86
C ILE A 48 2.39 -5.01 -1.17
N THR A 49 3.57 -4.42 -1.33
CA THR A 49 4.78 -4.87 -0.66
C THR A 49 5.38 -3.69 0.11
N VAL A 50 5.84 -3.94 1.33
CA VAL A 50 6.64 -2.95 2.03
C VAL A 50 8.06 -3.03 1.45
N LYS A 51 8.46 -2.02 0.68
CA LYS A 51 9.76 -2.01 0.05
C LYS A 51 10.86 -1.66 1.03
N SER A 52 10.63 -0.63 1.86
CA SER A 52 11.59 -0.21 2.87
C SER A 52 10.94 0.65 3.93
N GLN A 53 11.49 0.60 5.14
CA GLN A 53 11.25 1.56 6.20
C GLN A 53 12.45 2.51 6.21
N ARG A 54 12.28 3.72 5.69
CA ARG A 54 13.40 4.64 5.49
C ARG A 54 13.91 5.23 6.80
N ASN A 55 12.95 5.50 7.71
CA ASN A 55 13.26 6.00 9.05
C ASN A 55 12.00 5.81 9.92
N ASP A 56 11.98 6.37 11.13
CA ASP A 56 10.86 6.19 12.05
C ASP A 56 9.54 6.80 11.58
N HIS A 57 9.57 7.69 10.60
CA HIS A 57 8.39 8.42 10.13
C HIS A 57 8.17 8.33 8.62
N GLU A 58 8.91 7.48 7.90
CA GLU A 58 8.73 7.34 6.45
C GLU A 58 8.87 5.87 6.03
N VAL A 59 7.90 5.40 5.26
CA VAL A 59 7.87 4.05 4.70
C VAL A 59 7.58 4.12 3.21
N VAL A 60 8.18 3.22 2.45
CA VAL A 60 7.92 3.10 1.01
C VAL A 60 7.13 1.82 0.76
N LEU A 61 5.95 1.97 0.16
CA LEU A 61 5.13 0.86 -0.29
C LEU A 61 5.27 0.70 -1.80
N ARG A 62 5.34 -0.54 -2.24
CA ARG A 62 5.34 -0.88 -3.66
C ARG A 62 4.02 -1.52 -4.02
N TYR A 63 3.35 -0.93 -5.02
CA TYR A 63 2.13 -1.46 -5.59
C TYR A 63 2.47 -2.12 -6.91
N ASP A 64 2.05 -3.37 -7.10
CA ASP A 64 2.08 -3.97 -8.42
C ASP A 64 1.06 -3.27 -9.31
N THR A 65 1.44 -2.98 -10.55
CA THR A 65 0.59 -2.28 -11.49
C THR A 65 0.30 -3.13 -12.72
N PHE A 66 -0.90 -2.97 -13.24
CA PHE A 66 -1.45 -3.80 -14.31
C PHE A 66 -1.99 -2.94 -15.43
N ASN A 67 -1.80 -3.40 -16.65
CA ASN A 67 -2.56 -2.91 -17.80
C ASN A 67 -3.86 -3.69 -17.91
N PRO A 68 -4.89 -3.18 -18.66
CA PRO A 68 -6.20 -3.83 -18.66
C PRO A 68 -6.20 -5.31 -19.05
N GLN A 69 -5.23 -5.74 -19.86
CA GLN A 69 -5.14 -7.13 -20.36
C GLN A 69 -4.22 -8.01 -19.52
N ASP A 70 -3.58 -7.47 -18.48
CA ASP A 70 -2.63 -8.26 -17.71
C ASP A 70 -3.37 -9.25 -16.80
N PRO A 71 -2.88 -10.50 -16.70
CA PRO A 71 -3.38 -11.44 -15.68
C PRO A 71 -3.01 -10.95 -14.28
N ILE A 72 -3.84 -11.28 -13.30
CA ILE A 72 -3.64 -10.82 -11.93
C ILE A 72 -2.32 -11.31 -11.29
N ASN A 73 -1.79 -12.42 -11.78
CA ASN A 73 -0.53 -12.98 -11.30
C ASN A 73 0.68 -12.54 -12.12
N SER A 74 0.50 -11.63 -13.07
CA SER A 74 1.57 -11.19 -13.97
C SER A 74 1.44 -9.68 -14.24
N PRO A 75 1.73 -8.84 -13.22
CA PRO A 75 1.70 -7.38 -13.41
C PRO A 75 2.78 -6.93 -14.38
N SER A 76 2.48 -5.89 -15.16
CA SER A 76 3.44 -5.30 -16.10
C SER A 76 4.47 -4.40 -15.43
N GLY A 77 4.16 -3.87 -14.25
CA GLY A 77 5.04 -2.91 -13.60
C GLY A 77 4.77 -2.76 -12.12
N HIS A 78 5.31 -1.70 -11.57
CA HIS A 78 5.11 -1.36 -10.16
C HIS A 78 5.24 0.15 -9.97
N ALA A 79 4.71 0.64 -8.84
CA ALA A 79 4.88 2.02 -8.41
C ALA A 79 5.28 2.04 -6.95
N ASP A 80 6.31 2.81 -6.64
CA ASP A 80 6.77 3.01 -5.28
C ASP A 80 6.19 4.32 -4.75
N VAL A 81 5.52 4.26 -3.60
CA VAL A 81 4.86 5.41 -2.99
C VAL A 81 5.42 5.60 -1.59
N ARG A 82 5.93 6.80 -1.32
CA ARG A 82 6.45 7.16 -0.01
C ARG A 82 5.31 7.70 0.86
N PHE A 83 5.21 7.17 2.08
CA PHE A 83 4.26 7.65 3.09
C PHE A 83 5.06 8.26 4.23
N ARG A 84 4.65 9.44 4.68
CA ARG A 84 5.33 10.15 5.76
C ARG A 84 4.35 10.55 6.85
N TRP A 85 4.75 10.34 8.10
CA TRP A 85 4.02 10.81 9.27
C TRP A 85 4.46 12.23 9.64
N LYS A 86 3.49 13.13 9.78
CA LYS A 86 3.74 14.56 10.05
C LYS A 86 3.44 14.96 11.49
N GLY A 87 3.26 13.97 12.40
CA GLY A 87 2.95 14.23 13.79
C GLY A 87 1.46 14.19 14.14
N ASN A 88 0.58 14.45 13.19
CA ASN A 88 -0.87 14.42 13.37
C ASN A 88 -1.62 13.70 12.24
N ALA A 89 -0.95 13.42 11.12
CA ALA A 89 -1.52 12.72 9.99
C ALA A 89 -0.41 12.14 9.13
N PHE A 90 -0.71 11.12 8.34
CA PHE A 90 0.23 10.66 7.32
C PHE A 90 -0.20 11.17 5.95
N SER A 91 0.79 11.34 5.07
CA SER A 91 0.55 11.79 3.70
C SER A 91 1.47 11.05 2.74
N THR A 92 1.11 11.08 1.46
CA THR A 92 1.94 10.50 0.40
C THR A 92 2.79 11.57 -0.24
N LEU A 93 4.01 11.21 -0.62
CA LEU A 93 4.93 12.09 -1.35
C LEU A 93 4.95 11.78 -2.84
N ASP A 94 4.34 10.67 -3.24
CA ASP A 94 4.24 10.22 -4.63
C ASP A 94 2.79 9.90 -4.95
N PRO A 95 2.36 9.96 -6.22
CA PRO A 95 0.99 9.61 -6.59
C PRO A 95 0.74 8.11 -6.39
N ILE A 96 -0.45 7.79 -5.88
CA ILE A 96 -0.90 6.41 -5.76
C ILE A 96 -1.53 6.01 -7.09
N PRO A 97 -1.20 4.82 -7.65
CA PRO A 97 -1.80 4.35 -8.89
C PRO A 97 -3.32 4.24 -8.79
N SER A 98 -4.00 4.39 -9.92
CA SER A 98 -5.46 4.23 -10.00
C SER A 98 -5.88 2.82 -9.61
N ASN A 99 -7.07 2.67 -9.03
CA ASN A 99 -7.68 1.36 -8.78
C ASN A 99 -8.65 0.95 -9.90
N ASP A 100 -8.76 1.72 -10.96
CA ASP A 100 -9.63 1.39 -12.10
C ASP A 100 -9.00 0.27 -12.93
N PRO A 101 -9.62 -0.92 -13.01
CA PRO A 101 -9.03 -2.03 -13.76
C PRO A 101 -8.96 -1.79 -15.27
N ASN A 102 -9.65 -0.77 -15.78
CA ASN A 102 -9.57 -0.40 -17.19
C ASN A 102 -8.50 0.65 -17.48
N ALA A 103 -7.85 1.18 -16.46
CA ALA A 103 -6.75 2.13 -16.62
C ALA A 103 -5.42 1.40 -16.82
N THR A 104 -4.48 2.08 -17.50
CA THR A 104 -3.09 1.61 -17.54
C THR A 104 -2.44 1.85 -16.17
N ASP A 105 -1.47 1.03 -15.81
CA ASP A 105 -0.76 1.13 -14.53
C ASP A 105 -1.71 1.15 -13.31
N SER A 106 -2.75 0.32 -13.38
CA SER A 106 -3.72 0.20 -12.29
C SER A 106 -3.17 -0.70 -11.18
N ARG A 107 -3.39 -0.30 -9.93
CA ARG A 107 -3.07 -1.17 -8.78
C ARG A 107 -4.16 -2.22 -8.52
N ARG A 108 -5.27 -2.11 -9.23
CA ARG A 108 -6.48 -2.99 -9.17
C ARG A 108 -7.05 -3.15 -7.78
#